data_5e094659fecc1dc3c94cb88dec284d2e
#
_entry.id   5e094659fecc1dc3c94cb88dec284d2e
#
_cell.length_a   1.000
_cell.length_b   1.000
_cell.length_c   1.000
_cell.angle_alpha   90.00
_cell.angle_beta   90.00
_cell.angle_gamma   90.00
#
_symmetry.space_group_name_H-M   'P 1'
#
loop_
_entity.id
_entity.type
_entity.pdbx_description
1 polymer ?
#
loop_
_entity_poly.entity_id
_entity_poly.type
_entity_poly.pdbx_seq_one_letter_code
_entity_poly.pdbx_strand_id
1 'polypeptide(L)'
;MPIFGSAAANKLAKQNTNAAAPKIRMVAVADNRSASTTNRSVSRAIIPTHPPRSLNGASKGPPPKPEIRTKNKEKKDVINTIKRSTVRRASPATPPASRLHSDDEGEDSEEELNRPNKKRKTGSDNGVQVTRQIKDLEAFQPGPPRSPQIVHMEDIANIGTAHEPNDAYVPLFMALAGDEEEAPTVELRYPSLQFEKYQLVVPKTKGHGNNHVGSNNDVSPFNEIREVIKQIAKYYMGPTEAKEFVNEDDGLVVQLRRLEKQNMYPGRQSQYIEVVQKANEMLLTLHTRGILSRYLGEMDSLPLELVEHILDQIYARTVSPKVHLVRKYKAFDDSVYGELRPKFLTRIFKETKLRSDQVFVDLGHGVGNCVLQAALEIGCESYGCEKQNYPAQLAELQEKEFPERCRMWGIKPGKVRLIHGDFLETPEIDTILKRADVVLINNQAFNPPLMDALKYKFLDLKNGCQIVCLKPFRDTHFKTREDNISDPQNKIDVTEYHRYGGDVDWADAHGKWYIHRKDDKYIESFLKRR
;
A
#
# COMPACT_ATOMS: atom_id res chain seq x y z
N MET A 1 19.81 66.15 22.53
CA MET A 1 18.90 67.12 23.18
C MET A 1 17.71 67.41 22.27
N PRO A 2 16.57 67.64 22.77
CA PRO A 2 15.85 66.91 23.86
C PRO A 2 14.43 66.48 23.34
N ILE A 3 13.74 65.62 23.98
CA ILE A 3 13.00 65.56 25.24
C ILE A 3 11.48 65.30 25.00
N PHE A 4 10.90 64.49 25.87
CA PHE A 4 9.53 64.26 26.35
C PHE A 4 8.65 63.34 25.50
N GLY A 5 8.02 62.40 26.05
CA GLY A 5 7.74 62.09 27.46
C GLY A 5 6.36 61.48 27.59
N SER A 6 6.26 60.58 28.54
CA SER A 6 5.18 60.14 29.43
C SER A 6 4.06 59.29 28.82
N ALA A 7 3.97 58.06 29.21
CA ALA A 7 3.29 57.53 30.38
C ALA A 7 1.80 57.81 30.46
N ALA A 8 1.01 56.77 30.24
CA ALA A 8 -0.20 56.55 30.99
C ALA A 8 -0.42 55.03 31.19
N ALA A 9 -0.19 54.66 32.42
CA ALA A 9 -0.66 53.42 33.00
C ALA A 9 -2.18 53.49 33.21
N ASN A 10 -2.93 52.43 33.07
CA ASN A 10 -3.48 51.74 34.22
C ASN A 10 -4.62 50.76 33.85
N LYS A 11 -4.51 49.61 34.47
CA LYS A 11 -5.56 48.81 35.09
C LYS A 11 -6.83 48.51 34.27
N LEU A 12 -7.01 47.25 33.94
CA LEU A 12 -8.23 46.53 34.39
C LEU A 12 -7.98 45.01 34.41
N ALA A 13 -8.03 44.53 35.61
CA ALA A 13 -8.81 43.41 36.12
C ALA A 13 -8.53 42.00 35.56
N LYS A 14 -7.89 41.22 36.40
CA LYS A 14 -7.99 39.77 36.48
C LYS A 14 -9.45 39.32 36.45
N GLN A 15 -9.82 38.51 35.48
CA GLN A 15 -10.89 37.54 35.65
C GLN A 15 -10.38 36.16 35.34
N ASN A 16 -10.25 35.36 36.38
CA ASN A 16 -10.16 33.92 36.37
C ASN A 16 -11.42 33.36 35.72
N THR A 17 -11.28 32.57 34.68
CA THR A 17 -12.26 31.53 34.35
C THR A 17 -11.55 30.23 34.08
N ASN A 18 -11.54 29.39 35.08
CA ASN A 18 -11.35 27.96 35.00
C ASN A 18 -12.46 27.40 34.08
N ALA A 19 -12.14 27.05 32.87
CA ALA A 19 -12.97 26.19 32.02
C ALA A 19 -12.45 24.76 32.17
N ALA A 20 -13.17 23.97 32.93
CA ALA A 20 -12.95 22.54 33.09
C ALA A 20 -13.27 21.83 31.75
N ALA A 21 -12.41 20.90 31.34
CA ALA A 21 -12.62 20.00 30.20
C ALA A 21 -13.94 19.18 30.39
N PRO A 22 -14.69 18.92 29.32
CA PRO A 22 -15.90 18.13 29.40
C PRO A 22 -15.57 16.65 29.69
N LYS A 23 -16.03 16.16 30.84
CA LYS A 23 -16.04 14.73 31.18
C LYS A 23 -17.09 14.03 30.33
N ILE A 24 -16.68 13.15 29.44
CA ILE A 24 -17.56 12.21 28.73
C ILE A 24 -18.10 11.21 29.75
N ARG A 25 -19.40 11.29 30.01
CA ARG A 25 -20.14 10.38 30.91
C ARG A 25 -20.67 9.23 30.03
N MET A 26 -20.11 8.05 30.22
CA MET A 26 -20.66 6.82 29.64
C MET A 26 -21.99 6.53 30.32
N VAL A 27 -23.07 6.55 29.56
CA VAL A 27 -24.39 6.10 30.02
C VAL A 27 -24.52 4.64 29.65
N ALA A 28 -24.53 3.77 30.65
CA ALA A 28 -24.92 2.38 30.51
C ALA A 28 -26.43 2.30 30.27
N VAL A 29 -26.84 1.77 29.14
CA VAL A 29 -28.24 1.44 28.84
C VAL A 29 -28.53 0.10 29.51
N ALA A 30 -29.38 0.12 30.53
CA ALA A 30 -29.89 -1.08 31.18
C ALA A 30 -31.03 -1.69 30.32
N ASP A 31 -30.89 -2.94 29.95
CA ASP A 31 -31.95 -3.75 29.35
C ASP A 31 -33.05 -4.04 30.38
N ASN A 32 -34.22 -3.44 30.19
CA ASN A 32 -35.45 -3.77 30.90
C ASN A 32 -36.16 -4.92 30.15
N ARG A 33 -36.05 -6.13 30.69
CA ARG A 33 -37.04 -7.19 30.45
C ARG A 33 -37.72 -7.54 31.73
N SER A 34 -38.98 -7.16 31.79
CA SER A 34 -39.94 -7.42 32.88
C SER A 34 -40.15 -8.92 33.12
N ALA A 35 -40.03 -9.26 34.40
CA ALA A 35 -40.36 -10.56 34.94
C ALA A 35 -41.87 -10.69 35.15
N SER A 36 -42.46 -11.83 34.79
CA SER A 36 -43.70 -12.29 35.35
C SER A 36 -43.46 -13.55 36.17
N THR A 37 -43.83 -13.42 37.44
CA THR A 37 -43.78 -14.43 38.49
C THR A 37 -44.87 -15.48 38.32
N THR A 38 -44.54 -16.77 38.51
CA THR A 38 -45.39 -17.71 39.23
C THR A 38 -44.53 -18.77 39.93
N ASN A 39 -44.79 -18.90 41.23
CA ASN A 39 -44.26 -19.88 42.16
C ASN A 39 -44.67 -21.34 41.85
N ARG A 40 -43.78 -22.31 42.07
CA ARG A 40 -44.00 -23.43 43.03
C ARG A 40 -42.79 -24.34 43.21
N SER A 41 -42.32 -24.34 44.40
CA SER A 41 -41.86 -25.39 45.35
C SER A 41 -41.24 -26.71 44.87
N VAL A 42 -40.01 -26.92 45.38
CA VAL A 42 -39.43 -28.02 46.18
C VAL A 42 -39.40 -29.42 45.55
N SER A 43 -38.18 -29.93 45.37
CA SER A 43 -37.64 -31.07 46.09
C SER A 43 -36.21 -31.43 45.68
N ARG A 44 -35.44 -31.74 46.68
CA ARG A 44 -34.05 -32.18 46.81
C ARG A 44 -33.95 -33.69 46.53
N ALA A 45 -32.88 -34.18 45.87
CA ALA A 45 -32.16 -35.43 46.17
C ALA A 45 -31.06 -35.68 45.11
N ILE A 46 -29.81 -35.62 45.49
CA ILE A 46 -28.91 -36.69 45.93
C ILE A 46 -28.27 -37.47 44.77
N ILE A 47 -26.94 -37.34 44.67
CA ILE A 47 -25.95 -38.14 43.92
C ILE A 47 -25.85 -39.53 44.58
N PRO A 48 -25.54 -40.61 43.84
CA PRO A 48 -24.34 -41.40 44.16
C PRO A 48 -23.56 -41.93 42.95
N THR A 49 -22.28 -41.78 43.02
CA THR A 49 -21.05 -42.62 42.95
C THR A 49 -21.15 -44.03 42.34
N HIS A 50 -20.11 -44.30 41.54
CA HIS A 50 -19.52 -45.52 40.90
C HIS A 50 -19.45 -46.80 41.72
N PRO A 51 -18.82 -47.89 41.15
CA PRO A 51 -19.03 -48.79 40.02
C PRO A 51 -19.11 -50.30 40.52
N PRO A 52 -18.74 -51.40 39.88
CA PRO A 52 -18.00 -51.81 38.67
C PRO A 52 -18.42 -53.18 38.00
N ARG A 53 -17.64 -53.55 36.91
CA ARG A 53 -17.33 -54.92 36.35
C ARG A 53 -18.47 -55.70 35.65
N SER A 54 -18.29 -56.38 34.55
CA SER A 54 -17.26 -57.00 33.71
C SER A 54 -17.92 -57.99 32.73
N LEU A 55 -17.22 -58.29 31.64
CA LEU A 55 -17.16 -59.52 30.85
C LEU A 55 -17.96 -59.63 29.52
N ASN A 56 -17.10 -59.75 28.51
CA ASN A 56 -17.11 -60.69 27.37
C ASN A 56 -18.02 -60.44 26.16
N GLY A 57 -17.36 -60.26 25.04
CA GLY A 57 -17.61 -61.11 23.92
C GLY A 57 -17.54 -60.49 22.54
N ALA A 58 -16.47 -60.83 21.80
CA ALA A 58 -16.41 -61.07 20.35
C ALA A 58 -16.40 -59.88 19.37
N SER A 59 -15.21 -59.55 18.95
CA SER A 59 -14.66 -59.35 17.59
C SER A 59 -15.57 -59.16 16.42
N LYS A 60 -15.39 -58.03 15.67
CA LYS A 60 -15.26 -58.04 14.21
C LYS A 60 -14.47 -56.77 13.80
N GLY A 61 -13.34 -56.99 13.11
CA GLY A 61 -12.43 -55.95 12.64
C GLY A 61 -12.88 -55.22 11.37
N PRO A 62 -12.18 -54.12 11.04
CA PRO A 62 -12.49 -53.29 9.87
C PRO A 62 -11.90 -53.86 8.57
N PRO A 63 -12.44 -53.51 7.39
CA PRO A 63 -11.99 -54.01 6.10
C PRO A 63 -10.71 -53.34 5.60
N PRO A 64 -9.90 -54.03 4.74
CA PRO A 64 -8.55 -53.62 4.37
C PRO A 64 -8.50 -52.62 3.21
N LYS A 65 -7.41 -51.84 3.22
CA LYS A 65 -6.96 -50.97 2.12
C LYS A 65 -6.44 -51.81 0.93
N PRO A 66 -6.57 -51.34 -0.32
CA PRO A 66 -5.94 -52.02 -1.44
C PRO A 66 -4.46 -51.66 -1.58
N GLU A 67 -3.62 -52.65 -1.69
CA GLU A 67 -2.20 -52.62 -1.96
C GLU A 67 -1.90 -52.32 -3.44
N ILE A 68 -0.86 -51.52 -3.64
CA ILE A 68 -0.22 -51.27 -4.93
C ILE A 68 0.71 -52.44 -5.25
N ARG A 69 0.47 -53.10 -6.38
CA ARG A 69 1.34 -54.14 -6.92
C ARG A 69 2.13 -53.63 -8.12
N THR A 70 3.44 -53.46 -7.87
CA THR A 70 4.49 -53.31 -8.89
C THR A 70 4.66 -54.58 -9.69
N LYS A 71 4.76 -54.51 -11.01
CA LYS A 71 5.42 -55.51 -11.85
C LYS A 71 6.21 -54.82 -12.97
N ASN A 72 7.53 -54.98 -12.87
CA ASN A 72 8.51 -54.88 -13.98
C ASN A 72 8.29 -56.02 -14.99
N LYS A 73 8.46 -55.71 -16.28
CA LYS A 73 9.27 -56.48 -17.24
C LYS A 73 9.38 -55.83 -18.61
N GLU A 74 10.56 -55.45 -18.94
CA GLU A 74 11.42 -55.65 -20.13
C GLU A 74 10.82 -55.83 -21.54
N LYS A 75 11.39 -54.99 -22.44
CA LYS A 75 11.92 -55.19 -23.79
C LYS A 75 11.07 -55.84 -24.88
N LYS A 76 10.88 -55.14 -25.97
CA LYS A 76 11.52 -55.46 -27.29
C LYS A 76 11.13 -54.45 -28.38
N ASP A 77 12.17 -54.09 -29.17
CA ASP A 77 12.17 -53.38 -30.44
C ASP A 77 11.25 -53.97 -31.48
N VAL A 78 10.65 -53.14 -32.35
CA VAL A 78 10.53 -53.45 -33.78
C VAL A 78 10.43 -52.15 -34.59
N ILE A 79 11.30 -52.02 -35.58
CA ILE A 79 11.49 -51.08 -36.67
C ILE A 79 10.41 -51.30 -37.74
N ASN A 80 9.94 -50.22 -38.39
CA ASN A 80 9.72 -50.09 -39.85
C ASN A 80 9.02 -48.74 -40.15
N THR A 81 9.63 -47.83 -40.79
CA THR A 81 10.07 -47.50 -42.20
C THR A 81 8.91 -47.39 -43.21
N ILE A 82 9.00 -46.33 -44.01
CA ILE A 82 8.52 -46.05 -45.39
C ILE A 82 7.42 -44.98 -45.48
N LYS A 83 7.45 -43.95 -46.29
CA LYS A 83 8.20 -43.29 -47.39
C LYS A 83 7.52 -41.96 -47.71
N ARG A 84 8.26 -40.93 -47.92
CA ARG A 84 8.48 -40.03 -49.09
C ARG A 84 7.28 -39.68 -49.98
N SER A 85 7.06 -38.36 -50.16
CA SER A 85 7.16 -37.76 -51.49
C SER A 85 7.39 -36.24 -51.47
N THR A 86 8.28 -35.82 -52.27
CA THR A 86 8.91 -34.57 -52.64
C THR A 86 8.10 -33.77 -53.62
N VAL A 87 8.33 -32.44 -53.73
CA VAL A 87 8.67 -31.61 -54.91
C VAL A 87 8.77 -30.14 -54.44
N ARG A 88 9.93 -29.48 -54.36
CA ARG A 88 10.75 -28.64 -55.25
C ARG A 88 9.98 -27.45 -55.87
N ARG A 89 10.42 -26.17 -55.75
CA ARG A 89 11.60 -25.40 -56.25
C ARG A 89 11.33 -23.92 -55.93
N ALA A 90 12.18 -22.93 -55.78
CA ALA A 90 13.60 -22.67 -55.98
C ALA A 90 13.95 -21.29 -55.37
N SER A 91 15.19 -21.17 -54.87
CA SER A 91 15.90 -19.92 -54.51
C SER A 91 16.48 -19.24 -55.77
N PRO A 92 17.20 -18.09 -55.77
CA PRO A 92 18.38 -17.77 -54.94
C PRO A 92 18.49 -16.26 -54.58
N ALA A 93 19.39 -15.68 -53.81
CA ALA A 93 20.83 -15.73 -53.69
C ALA A 93 21.31 -14.88 -52.47
N THR A 94 22.36 -15.33 -51.85
CA THR A 94 23.27 -14.72 -50.85
C THR A 94 24.49 -14.06 -51.56
N PRO A 95 25.57 -13.55 -50.84
CA PRO A 95 25.98 -13.31 -49.46
C PRO A 95 26.84 -12.00 -49.28
N PRO A 96 27.84 -11.77 -48.35
CA PRO A 96 28.41 -12.56 -47.26
C PRO A 96 28.85 -11.85 -45.95
N ALA A 97 29.00 -12.65 -44.89
CA ALA A 97 30.04 -12.78 -43.85
C ALA A 97 30.49 -11.58 -43.00
N SER A 98 30.74 -11.70 -41.71
CA SER A 98 31.59 -12.65 -40.96
C SER A 98 31.50 -12.43 -39.44
N ARG A 99 31.52 -13.54 -38.66
CA ARG A 99 32.25 -13.85 -37.40
C ARG A 99 32.00 -12.97 -36.15
N LEU A 100 31.84 -13.48 -34.94
CA LEU A 100 32.35 -14.62 -34.17
C LEU A 100 31.56 -14.80 -32.86
N HIS A 101 31.59 -16.00 -32.33
CA HIS A 101 31.10 -16.52 -31.06
C HIS A 101 31.27 -15.65 -29.80
N SER A 102 30.28 -15.70 -28.92
CA SER A 102 30.47 -16.41 -27.63
C SER A 102 29.12 -16.51 -26.88
N ASP A 103 28.90 -17.67 -26.29
CA ASP A 103 27.82 -18.01 -25.41
C ASP A 103 27.86 -17.10 -24.17
N ASP A 104 26.69 -16.55 -23.77
CA ASP A 104 26.46 -16.20 -22.38
C ASP A 104 24.96 -16.25 -22.08
N GLU A 105 24.66 -16.86 -20.95
CA GLU A 105 23.33 -17.16 -20.48
C GLU A 105 22.57 -15.89 -20.09
N GLY A 106 21.26 -15.86 -20.41
CA GLY A 106 20.40 -14.72 -20.21
C GLY A 106 20.16 -14.41 -18.74
N GLU A 107 20.57 -13.23 -18.32
CA GLU A 107 20.00 -12.53 -17.19
C GLU A 107 18.91 -11.56 -17.71
N ASP A 108 17.68 -11.78 -17.24
CA ASP A 108 16.54 -10.90 -17.48
C ASP A 108 16.86 -9.49 -16.97
N SER A 109 17.03 -8.56 -17.90
CA SER A 109 17.34 -7.17 -17.60
C SER A 109 16.10 -6.40 -17.12
N GLU A 110 16.03 -6.14 -15.82
CA GLU A 110 15.13 -5.17 -15.18
C GLU A 110 15.42 -3.69 -15.54
N GLU A 111 16.28 -3.42 -16.51
CA GLU A 111 16.78 -2.07 -16.83
C GLU A 111 15.90 -1.19 -17.73
N GLU A 112 14.78 -1.68 -18.26
CA GLU A 112 13.99 -0.89 -19.22
C GLU A 112 12.99 0.10 -18.58
N LEU A 113 12.81 0.08 -17.26
CA LEU A 113 11.85 0.96 -16.54
C LEU A 113 12.43 2.30 -16.08
N ASN A 114 13.74 2.51 -16.16
CA ASN A 114 14.41 3.68 -15.55
C ASN A 114 15.17 4.60 -16.52
N ARG A 115 14.87 4.59 -17.83
CA ARG A 115 15.46 5.58 -18.74
C ARG A 115 14.60 6.85 -18.79
N PRO A 116 15.18 8.05 -18.58
CA PRO A 116 14.44 9.30 -18.76
C PRO A 116 14.00 9.41 -20.22
N ASN A 117 12.69 9.55 -20.45
CA ASN A 117 12.06 9.64 -21.74
C ASN A 117 12.61 10.85 -22.53
N LYS A 118 13.41 10.60 -23.57
CA LYS A 118 13.68 11.60 -24.61
C LYS A 118 12.35 11.99 -25.27
N LYS A 119 12.01 13.27 -25.22
CA LYS A 119 10.85 13.89 -25.87
C LYS A 119 10.69 13.38 -27.31
N ARG A 120 9.71 12.52 -27.53
CA ARG A 120 9.21 12.18 -28.86
C ARG A 120 8.11 13.19 -29.19
N LYS A 121 8.38 14.12 -30.10
CA LYS A 121 7.35 14.99 -30.69
C LYS A 121 6.33 14.11 -31.41
N THR A 122 5.17 13.91 -30.82
CA THR A 122 3.99 13.39 -31.50
C THR A 122 3.03 14.55 -31.72
N GLY A 123 2.36 14.51 -32.87
CA GLY A 123 1.61 15.59 -33.48
C GLY A 123 0.55 16.23 -32.57
N SER A 124 0.25 17.45 -32.91
CA SER A 124 -0.65 18.41 -32.29
C SER A 124 -2.00 17.82 -31.88
N ASP A 125 -2.14 17.56 -30.60
CA ASP A 125 -3.42 17.65 -29.91
C ASP A 125 -3.36 18.93 -29.08
N ASN A 126 -4.19 19.92 -29.40
CA ASN A 126 -4.25 21.24 -28.73
C ASN A 126 -4.93 21.17 -27.36
N GLY A 127 -4.66 20.12 -26.58
CA GLY A 127 -5.00 20.04 -25.17
C GLY A 127 -3.93 20.74 -24.33
N VAL A 128 -4.31 21.68 -23.51
CA VAL A 128 -3.48 22.28 -22.47
C VAL A 128 -2.87 21.13 -21.67
N GLN A 129 -1.56 20.92 -21.81
CA GLN A 129 -0.85 19.89 -21.05
C GLN A 129 -0.77 20.38 -19.61
N VAL A 130 -1.66 19.88 -18.77
CA VAL A 130 -1.62 20.16 -17.32
C VAL A 130 -0.39 19.47 -16.77
N THR A 131 0.65 20.26 -16.47
CA THR A 131 1.86 19.74 -15.82
C THR A 131 1.58 19.61 -14.33
N ARG A 132 1.81 18.40 -13.79
CA ARG A 132 1.75 18.16 -12.36
C ARG A 132 2.83 18.98 -11.63
N GLN A 133 2.46 19.64 -10.54
CA GLN A 133 3.41 20.23 -9.61
C GLN A 133 3.75 19.20 -8.53
N ILE A 134 4.94 18.59 -8.61
CA ILE A 134 5.39 17.58 -7.66
C ILE A 134 5.88 18.24 -6.36
N LYS A 135 6.68 19.30 -6.48
CA LYS A 135 7.29 19.97 -5.33
C LYS A 135 6.24 20.72 -4.50
N ASP A 136 6.21 20.47 -3.19
CA ASP A 136 5.49 21.29 -2.23
C ASP A 136 6.31 22.57 -1.95
N LEU A 137 5.80 23.70 -2.44
CA LEU A 137 6.48 24.99 -2.27
C LEU A 137 6.55 25.43 -0.80
N GLU A 138 5.55 25.05 0.01
CA GLU A 138 5.51 25.40 1.43
C GLU A 138 6.56 24.63 2.24
N ALA A 139 6.88 23.39 1.83
CA ALA A 139 7.89 22.56 2.49
C ALA A 139 9.32 23.08 2.36
N PHE A 140 9.57 23.98 1.39
CA PHE A 140 10.88 24.56 1.12
C PHE A 140 10.94 26.09 1.37
N GLN A 141 9.97 26.64 2.11
CA GLN A 141 10.01 28.06 2.49
C GLN A 141 11.16 28.34 3.49
N PRO A 142 11.77 29.52 3.44
CA PRO A 142 12.76 29.93 4.43
C PRO A 142 12.16 30.02 5.84
N GLY A 143 12.88 29.52 6.82
CA GLY A 143 12.48 29.58 8.23
C GLY A 143 12.61 28.22 8.94
N PRO A 144 12.32 28.18 10.24
CA PRO A 144 12.34 26.91 10.96
C PRO A 144 11.23 25.98 10.42
N PRO A 145 11.52 24.69 10.21
CA PRO A 145 10.51 23.75 9.76
C PRO A 145 9.39 23.61 10.81
N ARG A 146 8.15 23.53 10.35
CA ARG A 146 7.02 23.19 11.22
C ARG A 146 7.23 21.78 11.77
N SER A 147 6.91 21.54 13.05
CA SER A 147 6.88 20.18 13.60
C SER A 147 5.86 19.35 12.82
N PRO A 148 6.22 18.19 12.29
CA PRO A 148 5.31 17.34 11.55
C PRO A 148 4.26 16.75 12.50
N GLN A 149 3.02 16.62 12.02
CA GLN A 149 1.94 15.96 12.74
C GLN A 149 1.84 14.51 12.26
N ILE A 150 2.87 13.73 12.55
CA ILE A 150 3.03 12.33 12.15
C ILE A 150 3.10 11.40 13.36
N VAL A 151 2.91 10.10 13.11
CA VAL A 151 3.31 9.07 14.06
C VAL A 151 4.79 8.78 13.84
N HIS A 152 5.62 8.99 14.87
CA HIS A 152 7.04 8.71 14.80
C HIS A 152 7.34 7.20 14.91
N MET A 153 8.48 6.76 14.42
CA MET A 153 8.89 5.36 14.61
C MET A 153 9.14 5.03 16.10
N GLU A 154 9.55 6.00 16.89
CA GLU A 154 9.62 5.92 18.35
C GLU A 154 8.27 5.49 18.97
N ASP A 155 7.16 6.08 18.50
CA ASP A 155 5.81 5.75 19.01
C ASP A 155 5.44 4.30 18.70
N ILE A 156 5.83 3.79 17.53
CA ILE A 156 5.57 2.41 17.12
C ILE A 156 6.37 1.42 17.98
N ALA A 157 7.63 1.74 18.26
CA ALA A 157 8.48 0.93 19.13
C ALA A 157 7.90 0.83 20.55
N ASN A 158 7.29 1.91 21.07
CA ASN A 158 6.69 1.98 22.39
C ASN A 158 5.32 1.31 22.50
N ILE A 159 4.51 1.30 21.43
CA ILE A 159 3.20 0.65 21.43
C ILE A 159 3.32 -0.88 21.50
N GLY A 160 4.45 -1.43 21.04
CA GLY A 160 4.61 -2.86 20.88
C GLY A 160 3.84 -3.41 19.68
N THR A 161 3.83 -4.73 19.50
CA THR A 161 2.97 -5.39 18.53
C THR A 161 1.62 -5.74 19.18
N ALA A 162 0.58 -5.85 18.37
CA ALA A 162 -0.77 -6.18 18.81
C ALA A 162 -0.90 -7.50 19.62
N HIS A 163 0.13 -8.34 19.57
CA HIS A 163 0.19 -9.61 20.30
C HIS A 163 1.04 -9.57 21.58
N GLU A 164 1.94 -8.58 21.70
CA GLU A 164 2.84 -8.44 22.85
C GLU A 164 3.09 -6.94 23.13
N PRO A 165 2.17 -6.27 23.84
CA PRO A 165 2.39 -4.89 24.24
C PRO A 165 3.60 -4.83 25.19
N ASN A 166 4.47 -3.86 24.99
CA ASN A 166 5.67 -3.52 25.77
C ASN A 166 6.90 -4.45 25.61
N ASP A 167 6.83 -5.56 24.88
CA ASP A 167 7.92 -6.54 24.84
C ASP A 167 8.39 -6.91 23.42
N ALA A 168 7.88 -6.18 22.42
CA ALA A 168 8.15 -6.48 21.01
C ALA A 168 9.55 -6.06 20.54
N TYR A 169 10.15 -5.05 21.19
CA TYR A 169 11.41 -4.46 20.79
C TYR A 169 12.45 -4.51 21.92
N VAL A 170 13.72 -4.57 21.56
CA VAL A 170 14.87 -4.50 22.48
C VAL A 170 15.94 -3.57 21.93
N PRO A 171 16.74 -2.90 22.79
CA PRO A 171 17.89 -2.13 22.34
C PRO A 171 18.82 -2.97 21.45
N LEU A 172 19.32 -2.39 20.35
CA LEU A 172 20.29 -3.08 19.50
C LEU A 172 21.69 -3.03 20.12
N PHE A 173 22.10 -1.86 20.64
CA PHE A 173 23.45 -1.68 21.17
C PHE A 173 23.52 -2.15 22.63
N MET A 174 24.62 -2.77 22.98
CA MET A 174 24.89 -3.12 24.38
C MET A 174 25.00 -1.86 25.22
N ALA A 175 24.23 -1.79 26.30
CA ALA A 175 24.45 -0.83 27.37
C ALA A 175 25.84 -1.07 27.99
N LEU A 176 26.54 -0.01 28.35
CA LEU A 176 27.75 -0.11 29.17
C LEU A 176 27.32 -0.66 30.54
N ALA A 177 28.09 -1.59 31.11
CA ALA A 177 27.75 -2.26 32.34
C ALA A 177 27.42 -1.26 33.47
N GLY A 178 26.17 -1.21 33.89
CA GLY A 178 25.67 -0.35 34.97
C GLY A 178 24.49 0.52 34.63
N ASP A 179 24.17 0.71 33.34
CA ASP A 179 23.07 1.56 32.90
C ASP A 179 21.91 0.68 32.39
N GLU A 180 20.82 0.58 33.16
CA GLU A 180 19.50 0.19 32.67
C GLU A 180 18.92 1.37 31.85
N GLU A 181 19.66 1.84 30.85
CA GLU A 181 19.19 2.94 30.05
C GLU A 181 18.25 2.46 28.94
N GLU A 182 17.13 3.11 28.87
CA GLU A 182 16.20 3.08 27.76
C GLU A 182 16.96 3.35 26.44
N ALA A 183 16.67 2.59 25.37
CA ALA A 183 17.35 2.79 24.09
C ALA A 183 17.21 4.24 23.64
N PRO A 184 18.31 4.91 23.22
CA PRO A 184 18.23 6.31 22.83
C PRO A 184 17.42 6.50 21.56
N THR A 185 16.85 7.70 21.44
CA THR A 185 16.15 8.17 20.25
C THR A 185 17.06 9.06 19.44
N VAL A 186 17.04 8.90 18.11
CA VAL A 186 17.70 9.78 17.14
C VAL A 186 16.67 10.49 16.26
N GLU A 187 16.97 11.71 15.87
CA GLU A 187 16.21 12.47 14.90
C GLU A 187 16.88 12.35 13.53
N LEU A 188 16.10 11.93 12.51
CA LEU A 188 16.53 11.93 11.11
C LEU A 188 15.77 13.00 10.34
N ARG A 189 16.49 13.90 9.66
CA ARG A 189 15.91 14.95 8.82
C ARG A 189 15.52 14.39 7.45
N TYR A 190 14.43 14.95 6.94
CA TYR A 190 13.89 14.72 5.61
C TYR A 190 14.17 15.89 4.68
N PRO A 191 13.88 15.80 3.37
CA PRO A 191 14.17 16.88 2.41
C PRO A 191 13.59 18.25 2.77
N SER A 192 12.47 18.31 3.49
CA SER A 192 11.86 19.56 4.00
C SER A 192 12.51 20.10 5.26
N LEU A 193 13.54 19.45 5.79
CA LEU A 193 14.15 19.66 7.10
C LEU A 193 13.26 19.30 8.31
N GLN A 194 12.01 18.87 8.10
CA GLN A 194 11.26 18.21 9.17
C GLN A 194 11.99 16.93 9.57
N PHE A 195 11.78 16.46 10.78
CA PHE A 195 12.46 15.27 11.29
C PHE A 195 11.47 14.22 11.79
N GLU A 196 11.91 12.99 11.77
CA GLU A 196 11.26 11.87 12.42
C GLU A 196 12.15 11.30 13.52
N LYS A 197 11.56 10.84 14.60
CA LYS A 197 12.24 10.23 15.74
C LYS A 197 12.24 8.72 15.61
N TYR A 198 13.42 8.15 15.82
CA TYR A 198 13.67 6.71 15.75
C TYR A 198 14.32 6.25 17.05
N GLN A 199 13.67 5.38 17.79
CA GLN A 199 14.28 4.69 18.92
C GLN A 199 15.22 3.60 18.41
N LEU A 200 16.44 3.48 18.94
CA LEU A 200 17.47 2.53 18.47
C LEU A 200 17.23 1.11 18.99
N VAL A 201 16.10 0.52 18.57
CA VAL A 201 15.64 -0.81 18.98
C VAL A 201 15.46 -1.74 17.79
N VAL A 202 15.44 -3.03 18.03
CA VAL A 202 15.14 -4.07 17.04
C VAL A 202 14.01 -4.96 17.54
N PRO A 203 13.20 -5.54 16.64
CA PRO A 203 12.18 -6.52 17.04
C PRO A 203 12.82 -7.73 17.75
N LYS A 204 12.19 -8.18 18.84
CA LYS A 204 12.57 -9.45 19.49
C LYS A 204 12.32 -10.61 18.54
N THR A 205 13.37 -11.34 18.16
CA THR A 205 13.21 -12.59 17.42
C THR A 205 12.72 -13.67 18.36
N LYS A 206 11.54 -14.25 18.13
CA LYS A 206 11.08 -15.45 18.85
C LYS A 206 12.05 -16.59 18.52
N GLY A 207 12.80 -17.02 19.54
CA GLY A 207 13.76 -18.11 19.39
C GLY A 207 13.08 -19.41 18.97
N HIS A 208 13.27 -19.79 17.73
CA HIS A 208 13.37 -21.18 17.26
C HIS A 208 14.26 -21.18 16.02
N GLY A 209 15.28 -22.01 16.09
CA GLY A 209 16.39 -22.05 15.15
C GLY A 209 16.01 -22.06 13.67
N ASN A 210 16.90 -21.48 12.90
CA ASN A 210 16.99 -21.31 11.45
C ASN A 210 16.30 -20.08 10.86
N ASN A 211 17.14 -19.07 10.59
CA ASN A 211 17.09 -18.12 9.46
C ASN A 211 15.70 -17.82 8.85
N HIS A 212 14.72 -17.42 9.65
CA HIS A 212 13.62 -16.63 9.15
C HIS A 212 13.82 -15.20 9.65
N VAL A 213 14.20 -14.32 8.71
CA VAL A 213 13.97 -12.89 8.79
C VAL A 213 12.57 -12.71 9.36
N GLY A 214 12.42 -11.89 10.40
CA GLY A 214 11.15 -11.61 11.06
C GLY A 214 10.02 -11.41 10.05
N SER A 215 8.80 -11.71 10.45
CA SER A 215 7.64 -11.59 9.55
C SER A 215 7.72 -10.23 8.85
N ASN A 216 7.33 -10.15 7.57
CA ASN A 216 7.40 -8.94 6.73
C ASN A 216 6.68 -7.69 7.32
N ASN A 217 6.16 -7.78 8.52
CA ASN A 217 5.46 -6.72 9.25
C ASN A 217 6.28 -6.06 10.36
N ASP A 218 7.49 -6.56 10.67
CA ASP A 218 8.33 -5.99 11.73
C ASP A 218 9.22 -4.91 11.13
N VAL A 219 8.86 -3.66 11.35
CA VAL A 219 9.63 -2.51 10.86
C VAL A 219 10.87 -2.33 11.72
N SER A 220 12.04 -2.33 11.09
CA SER A 220 13.31 -2.07 11.77
C SER A 220 13.69 -0.60 11.63
N PRO A 221 13.76 0.19 12.73
CA PRO A 221 14.23 1.57 12.71
C PRO A 221 15.55 1.75 11.96
N PHE A 222 16.50 0.83 12.15
CA PHE A 222 17.82 0.88 11.51
C PHE A 222 17.75 0.71 9.98
N ASN A 223 16.93 -0.22 9.51
CA ASN A 223 16.73 -0.43 8.07
C ASN A 223 16.11 0.83 7.46
N GLU A 224 15.12 1.40 8.14
CA GLU A 224 14.40 2.55 7.62
C GLU A 224 15.27 3.81 7.60
N ILE A 225 16.07 4.09 8.65
CA ILE A 225 17.04 5.20 8.64
C ILE A 225 17.95 5.11 7.42
N ARG A 226 18.51 3.92 7.16
CA ARG A 226 19.38 3.73 5.98
C ARG A 226 18.64 3.90 4.67
N GLU A 227 17.41 3.42 4.60
CA GLU A 227 16.61 3.49 3.38
C GLU A 227 16.19 4.93 3.07
N VAL A 228 15.75 5.70 4.07
CA VAL A 228 15.48 7.14 3.92
C VAL A 228 16.70 7.88 3.36
N ILE A 229 17.89 7.63 3.93
CA ILE A 229 19.13 8.24 3.45
C ILE A 229 19.40 7.86 1.97
N LYS A 230 19.21 6.60 1.59
CA LYS A 230 19.40 6.14 0.21
C LYS A 230 18.40 6.77 -0.76
N GLN A 231 17.11 6.83 -0.38
CA GLN A 231 16.09 7.44 -1.22
C GLN A 231 16.36 8.92 -1.46
N ILE A 232 16.81 9.64 -0.41
CA ILE A 232 17.20 11.05 -0.55
C ILE A 232 18.43 11.17 -1.46
N ALA A 233 19.48 10.37 -1.25
CA ALA A 233 20.67 10.38 -2.08
C ALA A 233 20.39 10.06 -3.56
N LYS A 234 19.46 9.16 -3.79
CA LYS A 234 19.10 8.71 -5.14
C LYS A 234 18.27 9.71 -5.93
N TYR A 235 17.36 10.42 -5.26
CA TYR A 235 16.34 11.22 -5.95
C TYR A 235 16.41 12.73 -5.73
N TYR A 236 17.13 13.20 -4.70
CA TYR A 236 17.12 14.62 -4.32
C TYR A 236 18.46 15.34 -4.56
N MET A 237 19.45 14.67 -5.12
CA MET A 237 20.76 15.26 -5.37
C MET A 237 21.48 14.58 -6.52
N GLY A 238 22.57 15.21 -7.00
CA GLY A 238 23.41 14.66 -8.05
C GLY A 238 24.41 13.61 -7.54
N PRO A 239 25.06 12.89 -8.47
CA PRO A 239 26.02 11.84 -8.11
C PRO A 239 27.19 12.33 -7.24
N THR A 240 27.59 13.60 -7.40
CA THR A 240 28.68 14.19 -6.61
C THR A 240 28.31 14.34 -5.14
N GLU A 241 27.12 14.89 -4.88
CA GLU A 241 26.60 15.06 -3.51
C GLU A 241 26.22 13.71 -2.90
N ALA A 242 25.60 12.82 -3.69
CA ALA A 242 25.17 11.50 -3.23
C ALA A 242 26.33 10.59 -2.79
N LYS A 243 27.54 10.81 -3.33
CA LYS A 243 28.70 9.97 -3.05
C LYS A 243 29.00 9.87 -1.54
N GLU A 244 28.93 10.95 -0.79
CA GLU A 244 29.19 10.92 0.66
C GLU A 244 28.14 10.12 1.43
N PHE A 245 26.93 10.01 0.91
CA PHE A 245 25.84 9.23 1.55
C PHE A 245 25.92 7.74 1.24
N VAL A 246 26.18 7.36 -0.03
CA VAL A 246 25.98 5.99 -0.51
C VAL A 246 27.22 5.35 -1.12
N ASN A 247 28.42 5.93 -0.99
CA ASN A 247 29.67 5.29 -1.44
C ASN A 247 29.78 3.90 -0.79
N GLU A 248 30.19 2.90 -1.58
CA GLU A 248 30.29 1.50 -1.15
C GLU A 248 31.41 1.25 -0.12
N ASP A 249 32.44 2.08 -0.10
CA ASP A 249 33.58 1.91 0.80
C ASP A 249 33.35 2.61 2.15
N ASP A 250 32.92 3.88 2.14
CA ASP A 250 32.92 4.78 3.30
C ASP A 250 31.70 5.70 3.42
N GLY A 251 30.68 5.55 2.55
CA GLY A 251 29.45 6.33 2.62
C GLY A 251 28.70 6.14 3.94
N LEU A 252 27.89 7.13 4.33
CA LEU A 252 27.16 7.12 5.61
C LEU A 252 26.32 5.84 5.80
N VAL A 253 25.67 5.36 4.75
CA VAL A 253 24.85 4.11 4.79
C VAL A 253 25.72 2.90 5.15
N VAL A 254 26.95 2.84 4.61
CA VAL A 254 27.91 1.74 4.91
C VAL A 254 28.43 1.86 6.33
N GLN A 255 28.71 3.08 6.78
CA GLN A 255 29.14 3.36 8.16
C GLN A 255 28.07 2.90 9.17
N LEU A 256 26.80 3.29 8.97
CA LEU A 256 25.68 2.86 9.80
C LEU A 256 25.58 1.34 9.85
N ARG A 257 25.57 0.67 8.69
CA ARG A 257 25.49 -0.81 8.61
C ARG A 257 26.68 -1.48 9.32
N ARG A 258 27.88 -0.91 9.25
CA ARG A 258 29.06 -1.44 9.93
C ARG A 258 28.92 -1.33 11.46
N LEU A 259 28.42 -0.19 11.96
CA LEU A 259 28.17 0.03 13.38
C LEU A 259 27.10 -0.89 13.93
N GLU A 260 26.01 -1.12 13.19
CA GLU A 260 24.98 -2.08 13.55
C GLU A 260 25.51 -3.53 13.69
N LYS A 261 26.40 -3.94 12.79
CA LYS A 261 27.08 -5.25 12.89
C LYS A 261 28.07 -5.34 14.06
N GLN A 262 28.54 -4.21 14.54
CA GLN A 262 29.48 -4.10 15.65
C GLN A 262 28.79 -3.70 16.96
N ASN A 263 27.48 -3.88 17.08
CA ASN A 263 26.63 -3.43 18.18
C ASN A 263 27.08 -3.93 19.57
N MET A 264 27.82 -5.05 19.62
CA MET A 264 28.35 -5.64 20.85
C MET A 264 29.59 -4.92 21.40
N TYR A 265 30.16 -3.95 20.68
CA TYR A 265 31.35 -3.23 21.13
C TYR A 265 30.97 -1.90 21.79
N PRO A 266 31.62 -1.52 22.91
CA PRO A 266 31.36 -0.24 23.58
C PRO A 266 31.56 0.96 22.65
N GLY A 267 30.76 2.02 22.85
CA GLY A 267 30.86 3.28 22.09
C GLY A 267 30.29 3.24 20.68
N ARG A 268 29.78 2.10 20.20
CA ARG A 268 29.18 2.03 18.85
C ARG A 268 27.86 2.77 18.75
N GLN A 269 27.08 2.82 19.83
CA GLN A 269 25.88 3.60 19.92
C GLN A 269 26.14 5.09 19.69
N SER A 270 27.10 5.68 20.39
CA SER A 270 27.47 7.10 20.23
C SER A 270 27.95 7.39 18.80
N GLN A 271 28.79 6.51 18.24
CA GLN A 271 29.24 6.64 16.85
C GLN A 271 28.07 6.54 15.85
N TYR A 272 27.09 5.70 16.10
CA TYR A 272 25.89 5.61 15.25
C TYR A 272 25.11 6.92 15.26
N ILE A 273 24.89 7.49 16.43
CA ILE A 273 24.23 8.79 16.62
C ILE A 273 25.02 9.90 15.88
N GLU A 274 26.35 9.94 16.00
CA GLU A 274 27.21 10.89 15.29
C GLU A 274 27.07 10.79 13.77
N VAL A 275 26.99 9.59 13.21
CA VAL A 275 26.79 9.39 11.77
C VAL A 275 25.41 9.87 11.31
N VAL A 276 24.35 9.67 12.10
CA VAL A 276 23.01 10.21 11.81
C VAL A 276 23.02 11.75 11.88
N GLN A 277 23.70 12.33 12.88
CA GLN A 277 23.85 13.79 13.00
C GLN A 277 24.60 14.36 11.80
N LYS A 278 25.69 13.71 11.37
CA LYS A 278 26.41 14.10 10.15
C LYS A 278 25.50 14.10 8.92
N ALA A 279 24.65 13.07 8.75
CA ALA A 279 23.68 13.04 7.67
C ALA A 279 22.72 14.25 7.73
N ASN A 280 22.24 14.60 8.92
CA ASN A 280 21.36 15.75 9.15
C ASN A 280 22.04 17.10 8.81
N GLU A 281 23.31 17.29 9.15
CA GLU A 281 24.09 18.49 8.83
C GLU A 281 24.32 18.63 7.31
N MET A 282 24.61 17.52 6.65
CA MET A 282 24.77 17.50 5.20
C MET A 282 23.44 17.82 4.50
N LEU A 283 22.31 17.26 4.96
CA LEU A 283 20.98 17.56 4.41
C LEU A 283 20.61 19.03 4.62
N LEU A 284 20.91 19.61 5.79
CA LEU A 284 20.72 21.04 6.05
C LEU A 284 21.52 21.89 5.06
N THR A 285 22.78 21.52 4.80
CA THR A 285 23.65 22.22 3.85
C THR A 285 23.08 22.15 2.42
N LEU A 286 22.64 20.96 1.97
CA LEU A 286 22.08 20.76 0.65
C LEU A 286 20.73 21.47 0.48
N HIS A 287 19.90 21.48 1.52
CA HIS A 287 18.65 22.24 1.54
C HIS A 287 18.91 23.75 1.42
N THR A 288 19.83 24.29 2.24
CA THR A 288 20.18 25.73 2.23
C THR A 288 20.74 26.18 0.86
N ARG A 289 21.48 25.30 0.18
CA ARG A 289 21.96 25.52 -1.20
C ARG A 289 20.84 25.35 -2.26
N GLY A 290 19.62 24.98 -1.87
CA GLY A 290 18.49 24.77 -2.77
C GLY A 290 18.60 23.53 -3.66
N ILE A 291 19.56 22.62 -3.39
CA ILE A 291 19.80 21.43 -4.21
C ILE A 291 18.63 20.49 -4.15
N LEU A 292 18.15 20.13 -2.94
CA LEU A 292 17.05 19.19 -2.75
C LEU A 292 15.75 19.69 -3.43
N SER A 293 15.43 20.97 -3.26
CA SER A 293 14.27 21.62 -3.88
C SER A 293 14.36 21.67 -5.40
N ARG A 294 15.55 21.86 -5.96
CA ARG A 294 15.78 21.90 -7.42
C ARG A 294 15.55 20.55 -8.05
N TYR A 295 16.20 19.48 -7.54
CA TYR A 295 16.05 18.12 -8.08
C TYR A 295 14.59 17.66 -8.06
N LEU A 296 13.88 17.88 -6.95
CA LEU A 296 12.45 17.56 -6.87
C LEU A 296 11.60 18.38 -7.84
N GLY A 297 11.94 19.68 -8.03
CA GLY A 297 11.23 20.55 -8.96
C GLY A 297 11.47 20.24 -10.45
N GLU A 298 12.53 19.53 -10.77
CA GLU A 298 12.87 19.10 -12.14
C GLU A 298 12.24 17.75 -12.52
N MET A 299 11.59 17.03 -11.57
CA MET A 299 10.92 15.77 -11.84
C MET A 299 9.62 15.99 -12.62
N ASP A 300 9.42 15.26 -13.70
CA ASP A 300 8.16 15.18 -14.44
C ASP A 300 7.18 14.16 -13.81
N SER A 301 7.71 13.15 -13.10
CA SER A 301 6.96 12.09 -12.41
C SER A 301 7.74 11.57 -11.20
N LEU A 302 7.02 11.06 -10.18
CA LEU A 302 7.67 10.38 -9.06
C LEU A 302 8.07 8.95 -9.47
N PRO A 303 9.32 8.53 -9.17
CA PRO A 303 9.73 7.14 -9.32
C PRO A 303 8.90 6.22 -8.43
N LEU A 304 8.47 5.06 -8.95
CA LEU A 304 7.63 4.12 -8.21
C LEU A 304 8.28 3.67 -6.89
N GLU A 305 9.59 3.43 -6.88
CA GLU A 305 10.33 3.05 -5.68
C GLU A 305 10.22 4.10 -4.55
N LEU A 306 10.26 5.39 -4.88
CA LEU A 306 10.05 6.47 -3.90
C LEU A 306 8.58 6.51 -3.43
N VAL A 307 7.63 6.28 -4.36
CA VAL A 307 6.20 6.20 -4.02
C VAL A 307 5.94 5.05 -3.07
N GLU A 308 6.44 3.85 -3.38
CA GLU A 308 6.34 2.66 -2.53
C GLU A 308 6.94 2.92 -1.14
N HIS A 309 8.15 3.48 -1.09
CA HIS A 309 8.80 3.80 0.19
C HIS A 309 7.98 4.73 1.09
N ILE A 310 7.40 5.80 0.52
CA ILE A 310 6.56 6.74 1.28
C ILE A 310 5.27 6.06 1.77
N LEU A 311 4.62 5.27 0.92
CA LEU A 311 3.40 4.53 1.28
C LEU A 311 3.69 3.46 2.33
N ASP A 312 4.82 2.76 2.25
CA ASP A 312 5.25 1.78 3.25
C ASP A 312 5.49 2.44 4.61
N GLN A 313 6.06 3.65 4.64
CA GLN A 313 6.20 4.42 5.88
C GLN A 313 4.84 4.74 6.51
N ILE A 314 3.87 5.20 5.72
CA ILE A 314 2.52 5.50 6.20
C ILE A 314 1.85 4.24 6.72
N TYR A 315 1.90 3.15 5.97
CA TYR A 315 1.33 1.85 6.34
C TYR A 315 1.94 1.31 7.64
N ALA A 316 3.26 1.39 7.77
CA ALA A 316 4.00 0.93 8.95
C ALA A 316 3.60 1.68 10.24
N ARG A 317 3.18 2.95 10.14
CA ARG A 317 2.75 3.78 11.31
C ARG A 317 1.28 3.62 11.64
N THR A 318 0.46 3.34 10.66
CA THR A 318 -1.00 3.41 10.81
C THR A 318 -1.69 2.05 10.79
N VAL A 319 -1.27 1.16 9.90
CA VAL A 319 -1.93 -0.14 9.65
C VAL A 319 -1.19 -1.31 10.31
N SER A 320 0.13 -1.42 10.11
CA SER A 320 0.93 -2.55 10.60
C SER A 320 0.73 -2.88 12.08
N PRO A 321 0.71 -1.90 13.01
CA PRO A 321 0.50 -2.18 14.43
C PRO A 321 -0.85 -2.82 14.75
N LYS A 322 -1.82 -2.66 13.85
CA LYS A 322 -3.22 -3.10 14.02
C LYS A 322 -3.67 -4.03 12.89
N VAL A 323 -2.77 -4.56 12.07
CA VAL A 323 -3.08 -5.40 10.91
C VAL A 323 -3.94 -6.62 11.23
N HIS A 324 -3.87 -7.13 12.46
CA HIS A 324 -4.72 -8.22 12.93
C HIS A 324 -6.22 -7.87 12.91
N LEU A 325 -6.59 -6.59 12.97
CA LEU A 325 -7.97 -6.14 12.86
C LEU A 325 -8.51 -6.30 11.44
N VAL A 326 -7.66 -6.12 10.43
CA VAL A 326 -8.02 -6.27 9.02
C VAL A 326 -8.33 -7.72 8.66
N ARG A 327 -7.76 -8.70 9.38
CA ARG A 327 -7.94 -10.14 9.13
C ARG A 327 -9.18 -10.75 9.80
N LYS A 328 -9.99 -9.97 10.52
CA LYS A 328 -11.20 -10.45 11.23
C LYS A 328 -12.42 -10.47 10.30
N TYR A 329 -12.39 -11.26 9.22
CA TYR A 329 -13.53 -11.43 8.31
C TYR A 329 -14.33 -12.67 8.64
N LYS A 330 -15.64 -12.63 8.26
CA LYS A 330 -16.45 -13.84 8.14
C LYS A 330 -16.09 -14.53 6.83
N ALA A 331 -15.80 -15.82 6.89
CA ALA A 331 -15.59 -16.60 5.68
C ALA A 331 -16.83 -16.52 4.76
N PHE A 332 -16.62 -16.32 3.45
CA PHE A 332 -17.67 -16.24 2.40
C PHE A 332 -18.51 -14.95 2.40
N ASP A 333 -18.00 -13.84 2.97
CA ASP A 333 -18.59 -12.51 2.82
C ASP A 333 -18.01 -11.80 1.58
N ASP A 334 -18.81 -10.94 0.92
CA ASP A 334 -18.36 -10.04 -0.18
C ASP A 334 -17.28 -9.04 0.27
N SER A 335 -17.05 -8.97 1.56
CA SER A 335 -16.15 -8.05 2.24
C SER A 335 -14.76 -8.65 2.50
N VAL A 336 -14.32 -9.61 1.69
CA VAL A 336 -12.96 -10.18 1.82
C VAL A 336 -11.92 -9.14 1.46
N TYR A 337 -10.98 -8.89 2.39
CA TYR A 337 -9.88 -7.98 2.16
C TYR A 337 -8.78 -8.62 1.31
N GLY A 338 -8.29 -7.88 0.33
CA GLY A 338 -7.16 -8.26 -0.50
C GLY A 338 -6.59 -7.02 -1.19
N GLU A 339 -5.26 -6.89 -1.19
CA GLU A 339 -4.58 -5.70 -1.70
C GLU A 339 -4.06 -5.88 -3.13
N LEU A 340 -4.24 -4.84 -3.95
CA LEU A 340 -3.56 -4.70 -5.23
C LEU A 340 -2.15 -4.14 -4.98
N ARG A 341 -1.14 -4.77 -5.60
CA ARG A 341 0.25 -4.34 -5.41
C ARG A 341 0.56 -3.03 -6.17
N PRO A 342 1.47 -2.19 -5.67
CA PRO A 342 1.78 -0.89 -6.26
C PRO A 342 2.18 -0.96 -7.74
N LYS A 343 2.99 -1.92 -8.15
CA LYS A 343 3.37 -2.13 -9.56
C LYS A 343 2.16 -2.38 -10.47
N PHE A 344 1.15 -3.08 -9.98
CA PHE A 344 -0.09 -3.32 -10.72
C PHE A 344 -0.91 -2.03 -10.86
N LEU A 345 -1.03 -1.25 -9.79
CA LEU A 345 -1.71 0.05 -9.83
C LEU A 345 -1.05 1.03 -10.80
N THR A 346 0.28 1.13 -10.79
CA THR A 346 1.03 1.93 -11.78
C THR A 346 0.68 1.52 -13.22
N ARG A 347 0.53 0.21 -13.48
CA ARG A 347 0.11 -0.30 -14.79
C ARG A 347 -1.33 0.11 -15.12
N ILE A 348 -2.25 0.03 -14.15
CA ILE A 348 -3.62 0.50 -14.28
C ILE A 348 -3.64 2.00 -14.63
N PHE A 349 -2.86 2.82 -13.94
CA PHE A 349 -2.77 4.26 -14.21
C PHE A 349 -2.24 4.57 -15.62
N LYS A 350 -1.27 3.80 -16.10
CA LYS A 350 -0.73 3.90 -17.48
C LYS A 350 -1.77 3.52 -18.53
N GLU A 351 -2.48 2.40 -18.35
CA GLU A 351 -3.50 1.92 -19.29
C GLU A 351 -4.71 2.86 -19.34
N THR A 352 -5.15 3.37 -18.21
CA THR A 352 -6.25 4.36 -18.12
C THR A 352 -5.81 5.77 -18.52
N LYS A 353 -4.51 6.01 -18.65
CA LYS A 353 -3.92 7.34 -18.91
C LYS A 353 -4.37 8.37 -17.88
N LEU A 354 -4.44 7.96 -16.62
CA LEU A 354 -4.84 8.83 -15.52
C LEU A 354 -3.87 10.02 -15.38
N ARG A 355 -4.42 11.23 -15.21
CA ARG A 355 -3.68 12.49 -15.12
C ARG A 355 -3.98 13.23 -13.84
N SER A 356 -3.13 14.17 -13.48
CA SER A 356 -3.24 14.96 -12.24
C SER A 356 -4.46 15.90 -12.19
N ASP A 357 -5.07 16.22 -13.34
CA ASP A 357 -6.29 17.03 -13.45
C ASP A 357 -7.59 16.21 -13.38
N GLN A 358 -7.48 14.91 -13.14
CA GLN A 358 -8.59 13.96 -13.16
C GLN A 358 -8.98 13.49 -11.76
N VAL A 359 -10.07 12.74 -11.70
CA VAL A 359 -10.65 12.20 -10.47
C VAL A 359 -10.58 10.67 -10.50
N PHE A 360 -9.89 10.11 -9.52
CA PHE A 360 -9.82 8.67 -9.26
C PHE A 360 -10.75 8.30 -8.09
N VAL A 361 -11.46 7.18 -8.21
CA VAL A 361 -12.35 6.66 -7.16
C VAL A 361 -12.11 5.16 -6.96
N ASP A 362 -12.00 4.71 -5.71
CA ASP A 362 -11.90 3.28 -5.35
C ASP A 362 -13.12 2.86 -4.52
N LEU A 363 -13.94 1.96 -5.06
CA LEU A 363 -15.13 1.44 -4.41
C LEU A 363 -14.81 0.12 -3.69
N GLY A 364 -14.72 0.19 -2.37
CA GLY A 364 -14.19 -0.86 -1.50
C GLY A 364 -12.70 -0.67 -1.27
N HIS A 365 -12.27 0.53 -0.82
CA HIS A 365 -10.86 0.89 -0.75
C HIS A 365 -10.06 0.15 0.34
N GLY A 366 -10.71 -0.65 1.20
CA GLY A 366 -10.04 -1.31 2.31
C GLY A 366 -9.40 -0.30 3.28
N VAL A 367 -8.07 -0.36 3.42
CA VAL A 367 -7.32 0.63 4.23
C VAL A 367 -6.91 1.89 3.43
N GLY A 368 -7.20 1.97 2.13
CA GLY A 368 -7.00 3.18 1.31
C GLY A 368 -5.76 3.19 0.42
N ASN A 369 -4.97 2.11 0.36
CA ASN A 369 -3.68 2.09 -0.33
C ASN A 369 -3.75 2.54 -1.80
N CYS A 370 -4.77 2.11 -2.56
CA CYS A 370 -4.93 2.48 -3.97
C CYS A 370 -5.21 3.98 -4.15
N VAL A 371 -6.02 4.54 -3.25
CA VAL A 371 -6.38 5.97 -3.25
C VAL A 371 -5.16 6.84 -2.95
N LEU A 372 -4.37 6.44 -1.95
CA LEU A 372 -3.13 7.13 -1.57
C LEU A 372 -2.09 7.07 -2.69
N GLN A 373 -1.92 5.91 -3.34
CA GLN A 373 -0.99 5.78 -4.45
C GLN A 373 -1.39 6.65 -5.64
N ALA A 374 -2.67 6.69 -6.02
CA ALA A 374 -3.14 7.56 -7.11
C ALA A 374 -2.86 9.04 -6.81
N ALA A 375 -3.13 9.49 -5.57
CA ALA A 375 -2.84 10.85 -5.14
C ALA A 375 -1.34 11.15 -5.09
N LEU A 376 -0.51 10.20 -4.67
CA LEU A 376 0.95 10.39 -4.58
C LEU A 376 1.63 10.25 -5.94
N GLU A 377 1.39 9.17 -6.68
CA GLU A 377 2.08 8.86 -7.94
C GLU A 377 1.63 9.76 -9.08
N ILE A 378 0.31 9.97 -9.22
CA ILE A 378 -0.27 10.76 -10.31
C ILE A 378 -0.52 12.21 -9.90
N GLY A 379 -0.86 12.46 -8.63
CA GLY A 379 -1.21 13.79 -8.13
C GLY A 379 -2.65 14.19 -8.42
N CYS A 380 -3.53 13.24 -8.75
CA CYS A 380 -4.94 13.49 -9.03
C CYS A 380 -5.79 13.60 -7.76
N GLU A 381 -7.01 14.16 -7.87
CA GLU A 381 -8.00 14.02 -6.80
C GLU A 381 -8.39 12.55 -6.65
N SER A 382 -8.29 12.01 -5.45
CA SER A 382 -8.47 10.59 -5.18
C SER A 382 -9.42 10.37 -4.02
N TYR A 383 -10.43 9.54 -4.25
CA TYR A 383 -11.50 9.26 -3.31
C TYR A 383 -11.70 7.77 -3.14
N GLY A 384 -12.19 7.34 -2.00
CA GLY A 384 -12.60 5.97 -1.80
C GLY A 384 -13.74 5.84 -0.81
N CYS A 385 -14.48 4.72 -0.87
CA CYS A 385 -15.54 4.39 0.05
C CYS A 385 -15.40 2.96 0.54
N GLU A 386 -15.37 2.75 1.86
CA GLU A 386 -15.24 1.43 2.51
C GLU A 386 -16.33 1.25 3.57
N LYS A 387 -17.03 0.13 3.46
CA LYS A 387 -18.14 -0.20 4.35
C LYS A 387 -17.69 -0.82 5.67
N GLN A 388 -16.59 -1.56 5.65
CA GLN A 388 -16.11 -2.30 6.80
C GLN A 388 -15.47 -1.38 7.84
N ASN A 389 -15.95 -1.50 9.09
CA ASN A 389 -15.57 -0.60 10.18
C ASN A 389 -14.05 -0.59 10.47
N TYR A 390 -13.40 -1.76 10.55
CA TYR A 390 -11.98 -1.82 10.88
C TYR A 390 -11.06 -1.29 9.77
N PRO A 391 -11.21 -1.72 8.50
CA PRO A 391 -10.45 -1.11 7.42
C PRO A 391 -10.66 0.41 7.31
N ALA A 392 -11.91 0.89 7.44
CA ALA A 392 -12.21 2.32 7.39
C ALA A 392 -11.56 3.12 8.52
N GLN A 393 -11.49 2.58 9.75
CA GLN A 393 -10.77 3.21 10.86
C GLN A 393 -9.26 3.30 10.59
N LEU A 394 -8.65 2.28 10.00
CA LEU A 394 -7.24 2.31 9.62
C LEU A 394 -7.00 3.27 8.46
N ALA A 395 -7.93 3.33 7.51
CA ALA A 395 -7.89 4.28 6.42
C ALA A 395 -7.94 5.75 6.92
N GLU A 396 -8.74 6.04 7.95
CA GLU A 396 -8.77 7.37 8.57
C GLU A 396 -7.40 7.75 9.18
N LEU A 397 -6.68 6.80 9.76
CA LEU A 397 -5.31 7.04 10.25
C LEU A 397 -4.35 7.33 9.08
N GLN A 398 -4.44 6.57 8.00
CA GLN A 398 -3.65 6.81 6.80
C GLN A 398 -3.97 8.18 6.16
N GLU A 399 -5.24 8.56 6.07
CA GLU A 399 -5.67 9.86 5.52
C GLU A 399 -5.08 11.04 6.30
N LYS A 400 -4.93 10.92 7.63
CA LYS A 400 -4.30 11.92 8.49
C LYS A 400 -2.78 11.98 8.34
N GLU A 401 -2.12 10.83 8.29
CA GLU A 401 -0.67 10.70 8.19
C GLU A 401 -0.15 11.13 6.80
N PHE A 402 -0.90 10.84 5.73
CA PHE A 402 -0.49 10.96 4.35
C PHE A 402 0.00 12.37 3.94
N PRO A 403 -0.72 13.46 4.14
CA PRO A 403 -0.28 14.80 3.71
C PRO A 403 0.97 15.27 4.48
N GLU A 404 1.08 14.94 5.75
CA GLU A 404 2.22 15.32 6.58
C GLU A 404 3.47 14.52 6.18
N ARG A 405 3.32 13.23 5.90
CA ARG A 405 4.42 12.38 5.39
C ARG A 405 4.90 12.85 4.01
N CYS A 406 3.99 13.16 3.10
CA CYS A 406 4.35 13.73 1.80
C CYS A 406 5.09 15.07 1.95
N ARG A 407 4.66 15.93 2.86
CA ARG A 407 5.31 17.21 3.15
C ARG A 407 6.74 17.03 3.66
N MET A 408 7.01 16.04 4.51
CA MET A 408 8.37 15.72 4.96
C MET A 408 9.29 15.43 3.77
N TRP A 409 8.80 14.70 2.79
CA TRP A 409 9.49 14.43 1.53
C TRP A 409 9.51 15.63 0.58
N GLY A 410 8.85 16.75 0.93
CA GLY A 410 8.76 17.95 0.10
C GLY A 410 7.84 17.77 -1.12
N ILE A 411 6.97 16.76 -1.11
CA ILE A 411 6.10 16.37 -2.22
C ILE A 411 4.68 16.90 -1.97
N LYS A 412 4.09 17.51 -3.00
CA LYS A 412 2.67 17.91 -3.03
C LYS A 412 1.85 16.77 -3.63
N PRO A 413 1.09 16.03 -2.82
CA PRO A 413 0.19 14.99 -3.33
C PRO A 413 -1.09 15.60 -3.92
N GLY A 414 -1.89 14.79 -4.62
CA GLY A 414 -3.28 15.07 -4.93
C GLY A 414 -4.14 15.08 -3.66
N LYS A 415 -5.37 15.59 -3.79
CA LYS A 415 -6.35 15.58 -2.71
C LYS A 415 -6.81 14.15 -2.43
N VAL A 416 -6.87 13.77 -1.16
CA VAL A 416 -7.38 12.48 -0.70
C VAL A 416 -8.62 12.66 0.16
N ARG A 417 -9.58 11.74 0.03
CA ARG A 417 -10.70 11.58 0.94
C ARG A 417 -11.11 10.10 1.01
N LEU A 418 -11.01 9.50 2.19
CA LEU A 418 -11.39 8.13 2.49
C LEU A 418 -12.70 8.13 3.30
N ILE A 419 -13.78 7.62 2.71
CA ILE A 419 -15.13 7.73 3.24
C ILE A 419 -15.53 6.39 3.86
N HIS A 420 -15.95 6.41 5.12
CA HIS A 420 -16.55 5.24 5.77
C HIS A 420 -18.04 5.19 5.43
N GLY A 421 -18.48 4.20 4.66
CA GLY A 421 -19.86 4.04 4.25
C GLY A 421 -20.08 2.96 3.19
N ASP A 422 -21.34 2.66 2.92
CA ASP A 422 -21.71 1.80 1.79
C ASP A 422 -21.70 2.63 0.50
N PHE A 423 -20.87 2.25 -0.45
CA PHE A 423 -20.77 2.97 -1.73
C PHE A 423 -22.08 2.91 -2.55
N LEU A 424 -23.01 2.01 -2.25
CA LEU A 424 -24.33 1.98 -2.88
C LEU A 424 -25.29 3.02 -2.30
N GLU A 425 -25.10 3.42 -1.03
CA GLU A 425 -26.03 4.23 -0.25
C GLU A 425 -25.49 5.63 0.11
N THR A 426 -24.17 5.86 0.01
CA THR A 426 -23.51 7.08 0.47
C THR A 426 -23.66 8.22 -0.55
N PRO A 427 -24.43 9.32 -0.27
CA PRO A 427 -24.70 10.41 -1.22
C PRO A 427 -23.44 11.18 -1.64
N GLU A 428 -22.42 11.25 -0.77
CA GLU A 428 -21.13 11.89 -1.07
C GLU A 428 -20.45 11.17 -2.25
N ILE A 429 -20.46 9.82 -2.25
CA ILE A 429 -19.92 9.01 -3.33
C ILE A 429 -20.68 9.21 -4.64
N ASP A 430 -22.01 9.33 -4.60
CA ASP A 430 -22.81 9.59 -5.81
C ASP A 430 -22.42 10.91 -6.48
N THR A 431 -22.14 11.93 -5.67
CA THR A 431 -21.67 13.23 -6.16
C THR A 431 -20.27 13.13 -6.79
N ILE A 432 -19.38 12.36 -6.19
CA ILE A 432 -18.00 12.16 -6.67
C ILE A 432 -18.00 11.34 -7.96
N LEU A 433 -18.79 10.27 -8.03
CA LEU A 433 -18.87 9.38 -9.20
C LEU A 433 -19.29 10.11 -10.47
N LYS A 434 -20.17 11.11 -10.39
CA LYS A 434 -20.59 11.93 -11.56
C LYS A 434 -19.43 12.66 -12.23
N ARG A 435 -18.34 12.92 -11.51
CA ARG A 435 -17.14 13.59 -12.04
C ARG A 435 -15.93 12.66 -12.18
N ALA A 436 -16.05 11.39 -11.79
CA ALA A 436 -14.97 10.40 -11.85
C ALA A 436 -14.47 10.19 -13.29
N ASP A 437 -13.15 10.10 -13.45
CA ASP A 437 -12.46 9.73 -14.70
C ASP A 437 -12.09 8.26 -14.70
N VAL A 438 -11.64 7.75 -13.55
CA VAL A 438 -11.31 6.34 -13.34
C VAL A 438 -11.96 5.86 -12.05
N VAL A 439 -12.68 4.75 -12.12
CA VAL A 439 -13.27 4.05 -10.98
C VAL A 439 -12.62 2.69 -10.88
N LEU A 440 -11.97 2.39 -9.76
CA LEU A 440 -11.39 1.09 -9.45
C LEU A 440 -12.35 0.29 -8.58
N ILE A 441 -12.47 -1.00 -8.87
CA ILE A 441 -13.29 -1.92 -8.08
C ILE A 441 -12.58 -3.28 -8.00
N ASN A 442 -12.07 -3.63 -6.83
CA ASN A 442 -11.57 -4.97 -6.58
C ASN A 442 -12.74 -5.93 -6.32
N ASN A 443 -13.44 -6.31 -7.38
CA ASN A 443 -14.64 -7.14 -7.31
C ASN A 443 -14.40 -8.65 -7.36
N GLN A 444 -13.19 -9.11 -6.98
CA GLN A 444 -12.84 -10.54 -7.05
C GLN A 444 -13.80 -11.43 -6.22
N ALA A 445 -14.22 -10.95 -5.06
CA ALA A 445 -15.11 -11.67 -4.15
C ALA A 445 -16.60 -11.32 -4.31
N PHE A 446 -16.97 -10.28 -5.08
CA PHE A 446 -18.34 -9.77 -5.15
C PHE A 446 -19.33 -10.81 -5.70
N ASN A 447 -20.49 -10.89 -5.06
CA ASN A 447 -21.60 -11.74 -5.47
C ASN A 447 -22.42 -11.12 -6.63
N PRO A 448 -23.26 -11.89 -7.33
CA PRO A 448 -24.04 -11.39 -8.46
C PRO A 448 -24.99 -10.23 -8.12
N PRO A 449 -25.72 -10.20 -6.99
CA PRO A 449 -26.57 -9.06 -6.64
C PRO A 449 -25.79 -7.74 -6.51
N LEU A 450 -24.60 -7.75 -5.88
CA LEU A 450 -23.77 -6.56 -5.76
C LEU A 450 -23.21 -6.13 -7.13
N MET A 451 -22.80 -7.10 -7.96
CA MET A 451 -22.37 -6.83 -9.34
C MET A 451 -23.47 -6.17 -10.17
N ASP A 452 -24.72 -6.61 -10.01
CA ASP A 452 -25.87 -6.03 -10.72
C ASP A 452 -26.19 -4.62 -10.20
N ALA A 453 -26.19 -4.39 -8.89
CA ALA A 453 -26.39 -3.05 -8.31
C ALA A 453 -25.36 -2.04 -8.83
N LEU A 454 -24.09 -2.43 -8.93
CA LEU A 454 -23.02 -1.59 -9.48
C LEU A 454 -23.23 -1.24 -10.96
N LYS A 455 -23.75 -2.16 -11.79
CA LYS A 455 -24.08 -1.85 -13.19
C LYS A 455 -25.08 -0.67 -13.31
N TYR A 456 -26.08 -0.62 -12.43
CA TYR A 456 -27.01 0.50 -12.39
C TYR A 456 -26.35 1.79 -11.88
N LYS A 457 -25.47 1.71 -10.88
CA LYS A 457 -24.72 2.85 -10.37
C LYS A 457 -23.80 3.48 -11.43
N PHE A 458 -23.28 2.70 -12.36
CA PHE A 458 -22.46 3.17 -13.48
C PHE A 458 -23.24 4.01 -14.51
N LEU A 459 -24.57 3.99 -14.48
CA LEU A 459 -25.37 4.85 -15.36
C LEU A 459 -25.16 6.34 -15.07
N ASP A 460 -24.80 6.69 -13.83
CA ASP A 460 -24.56 8.07 -13.39
C ASP A 460 -23.14 8.56 -13.70
N LEU A 461 -22.24 7.70 -14.15
CA LEU A 461 -20.88 8.08 -14.54
C LEU A 461 -20.91 8.95 -15.81
N LYS A 462 -19.99 9.91 -15.89
CA LYS A 462 -19.82 10.71 -17.11
C LYS A 462 -19.32 9.85 -18.29
N ASN A 463 -19.67 10.26 -19.50
CA ASN A 463 -19.14 9.60 -20.70
C ASN A 463 -17.62 9.66 -20.74
N GLY A 464 -17.00 8.55 -21.11
CA GLY A 464 -15.56 8.37 -21.14
C GLY A 464 -14.93 7.94 -19.82
N CYS A 465 -15.70 7.91 -18.71
CA CYS A 465 -15.21 7.34 -17.44
C CYS A 465 -14.80 5.87 -17.63
N GLN A 466 -13.67 5.50 -17.06
CA GLN A 466 -13.11 4.16 -17.15
C GLN A 466 -13.31 3.41 -15.83
N ILE A 467 -13.90 2.22 -15.89
CA ILE A 467 -14.16 1.35 -14.75
C ILE A 467 -13.17 0.20 -14.83
N VAL A 468 -12.29 0.12 -13.86
CA VAL A 468 -11.24 -0.91 -13.74
C VAL A 468 -11.71 -1.98 -12.77
N CYS A 469 -11.66 -3.26 -13.16
CA CYS A 469 -12.15 -4.35 -12.30
C CYS A 469 -11.46 -5.69 -12.61
N LEU A 470 -11.59 -6.65 -11.69
CA LEU A 470 -11.01 -8.00 -11.81
C LEU A 470 -12.00 -9.02 -12.41
N LYS A 471 -13.31 -8.78 -12.31
CA LYS A 471 -14.36 -9.53 -13.01
C LYS A 471 -15.16 -8.58 -13.89
N PRO A 472 -15.47 -8.93 -15.15
CA PRO A 472 -16.14 -8.01 -16.06
C PRO A 472 -17.58 -7.73 -15.65
N PHE A 473 -18.03 -6.48 -15.78
CA PHE A 473 -19.43 -6.07 -15.62
C PHE A 473 -20.23 -6.24 -16.90
N ARG A 474 -19.57 -6.23 -18.06
CA ARG A 474 -20.14 -6.60 -19.34
C ARG A 474 -19.55 -7.92 -19.78
N ASP A 475 -20.43 -8.89 -20.13
CA ASP A 475 -19.98 -10.13 -20.75
C ASP A 475 -19.26 -9.82 -22.08
N THR A 476 -18.09 -10.41 -22.30
CA THR A 476 -17.30 -10.25 -23.54
C THR A 476 -18.06 -10.73 -24.78
N HIS A 477 -19.06 -11.63 -24.61
CA HIS A 477 -19.93 -12.14 -25.67
C HIS A 477 -21.30 -11.42 -25.75
N PHE A 478 -21.53 -10.41 -24.87
CA PHE A 478 -22.77 -9.65 -24.86
C PHE A 478 -23.00 -8.92 -26.18
N LYS A 479 -24.17 -9.15 -26.79
CA LYS A 479 -24.60 -8.49 -28.02
C LYS A 479 -25.82 -7.64 -27.77
N THR A 480 -25.76 -6.39 -28.18
CA THR A 480 -26.89 -5.46 -28.16
C THR A 480 -27.98 -5.92 -29.12
N ARG A 481 -29.22 -6.03 -28.63
CA ARG A 481 -30.42 -6.41 -29.37
C ARG A 481 -31.57 -5.48 -28.98
N GLU A 482 -32.69 -5.55 -29.69
CA GLU A 482 -33.90 -4.77 -29.37
C GLU A 482 -34.50 -5.14 -28.01
N ASP A 483 -34.51 -6.45 -27.71
CA ASP A 483 -35.04 -7.00 -26.48
C ASP A 483 -34.23 -6.68 -25.24
N ASN A 484 -32.96 -6.33 -25.38
CA ASN A 484 -32.07 -5.99 -24.27
C ASN A 484 -31.52 -4.53 -24.30
N ILE A 485 -32.16 -3.64 -25.07
CA ILE A 485 -31.63 -2.29 -25.27
C ILE A 485 -31.55 -1.46 -23.97
N SER A 486 -32.40 -1.75 -23.00
CA SER A 486 -32.43 -1.11 -21.68
C SER A 486 -31.40 -1.68 -20.69
N ASP A 487 -30.69 -2.77 -21.06
CA ASP A 487 -29.68 -3.37 -20.18
C ASP A 487 -28.51 -2.40 -19.99
N PRO A 488 -28.09 -2.12 -18.73
CA PRO A 488 -26.96 -1.24 -18.43
C PRO A 488 -25.65 -1.62 -19.14
N GLN A 489 -25.45 -2.89 -19.47
CA GLN A 489 -24.28 -3.36 -20.21
C GLN A 489 -24.14 -2.72 -21.59
N ASN A 490 -25.21 -2.21 -22.19
CA ASN A 490 -25.15 -1.49 -23.45
C ASN A 490 -24.46 -0.13 -23.36
N LYS A 491 -24.27 0.42 -22.14
CA LYS A 491 -23.66 1.72 -21.90
C LYS A 491 -22.20 1.65 -21.49
N ILE A 492 -21.61 0.48 -21.45
CA ILE A 492 -20.19 0.26 -21.17
C ILE A 492 -19.61 -0.69 -22.20
N ASP A 493 -18.38 -0.44 -22.65
CA ASP A 493 -17.61 -1.41 -23.43
C ASP A 493 -16.77 -2.31 -22.52
N VAL A 494 -15.95 -3.20 -23.07
CA VAL A 494 -15.04 -4.04 -22.31
C VAL A 494 -13.75 -4.28 -23.08
N THR A 495 -12.63 -4.03 -22.42
CA THR A 495 -11.29 -4.42 -22.85
C THR A 495 -10.68 -5.34 -21.81
N GLU A 496 -10.20 -6.50 -22.22
CA GLU A 496 -9.58 -7.50 -21.36
C GLU A 496 -8.06 -7.31 -21.36
N TYR A 497 -7.44 -7.44 -20.17
CA TYR A 497 -6.01 -7.38 -19.95
C TYR A 497 -5.53 -8.60 -19.14
N HIS A 498 -4.24 -8.89 -19.21
CA HIS A 498 -3.62 -9.94 -18.40
C HIS A 498 -3.09 -9.41 -17.07
N ARG A 499 -3.31 -10.17 -16.00
CA ARG A 499 -2.76 -9.97 -14.67
C ARG A 499 -1.64 -11.00 -14.45
N TYR A 500 -0.51 -10.56 -13.92
CA TYR A 500 0.66 -11.40 -13.68
C TYR A 500 0.72 -11.90 -12.24
N GLY A 501 1.57 -12.90 -11.97
CA GLY A 501 1.91 -13.30 -10.60
C GLY A 501 2.49 -12.11 -9.82
N GLY A 502 2.12 -11.99 -8.55
CA GLY A 502 2.57 -10.87 -7.70
C GLY A 502 1.82 -9.54 -7.89
N ASP A 503 0.82 -9.44 -8.78
CA ASP A 503 -0.02 -8.25 -8.93
C ASP A 503 -0.98 -8.03 -7.75
N VAL A 504 -1.29 -9.08 -7.01
CA VAL A 504 -2.20 -9.09 -5.85
C VAL A 504 -1.56 -9.87 -4.70
N ASP A 505 -2.00 -9.62 -3.48
CA ASP A 505 -1.42 -10.25 -2.28
C ASP A 505 -1.99 -11.65 -1.97
N TRP A 506 -3.15 -12.02 -2.54
CA TRP A 506 -3.85 -13.29 -2.26
C TRP A 506 -3.59 -14.41 -3.27
N ALA A 507 -2.91 -14.15 -4.38
CA ALA A 507 -2.65 -15.16 -5.42
C ALA A 507 -1.41 -14.85 -6.26
N ASP A 508 -0.52 -15.83 -6.37
CA ASP A 508 0.64 -15.78 -7.29
C ASP A 508 0.28 -16.19 -8.73
N ALA A 509 -0.95 -16.63 -8.97
CA ALA A 509 -1.40 -17.08 -10.27
C ALA A 509 -1.69 -15.91 -11.22
N HIS A 510 -1.40 -16.13 -12.50
CA HIS A 510 -1.85 -15.25 -13.58
C HIS A 510 -3.38 -15.17 -13.61
N GLY A 511 -3.91 -14.06 -14.09
CA GLY A 511 -5.34 -13.84 -14.17
C GLY A 511 -5.70 -12.81 -15.23
N LYS A 512 -6.91 -12.30 -15.13
CA LYS A 512 -7.43 -11.26 -16.02
C LYS A 512 -7.88 -10.06 -15.19
N TRP A 513 -7.89 -8.90 -15.84
CA TRP A 513 -8.53 -7.70 -15.35
C TRP A 513 -9.11 -6.93 -16.54
N TYR A 514 -10.01 -6.01 -16.29
CA TYR A 514 -10.83 -5.40 -17.34
C TYR A 514 -10.92 -3.90 -17.15
N ILE A 515 -10.98 -3.18 -18.27
CA ILE A 515 -11.36 -1.77 -18.32
C ILE A 515 -12.67 -1.69 -19.11
N HIS A 516 -13.70 -1.13 -18.48
CA HIS A 516 -14.93 -0.72 -19.14
C HIS A 516 -14.91 0.78 -19.34
N ARG A 517 -15.32 1.24 -20.51
CA ARG A 517 -15.48 2.67 -20.78
C ARG A 517 -16.94 3.01 -20.91
N LYS A 518 -17.42 4.00 -20.15
CA LYS A 518 -18.77 4.52 -20.23
C LYS A 518 -19.01 5.22 -21.58
N ASP A 519 -20.04 4.80 -22.31
CA ASP A 519 -20.44 5.36 -23.61
C ASP A 519 -21.94 5.33 -23.81
N ASP A 520 -22.61 6.46 -23.56
CA ASP A 520 -24.06 6.60 -23.81
C ASP A 520 -24.40 6.71 -25.31
N LYS A 521 -23.44 7.12 -26.14
CA LYS A 521 -23.64 7.33 -27.59
C LYS A 521 -23.71 6.03 -28.37
N TYR A 522 -23.24 4.93 -27.79
CA TYR A 522 -23.26 3.61 -28.43
C TYR A 522 -24.69 3.20 -28.80
N ILE A 523 -25.64 3.34 -27.86
CA ILE A 523 -27.06 3.01 -28.10
C ILE A 523 -27.66 3.93 -29.18
N GLU A 524 -27.39 5.25 -29.12
CA GLU A 524 -27.87 6.18 -30.14
C GLU A 524 -27.39 5.81 -31.54
N SER A 525 -26.11 5.42 -31.64
CA SER A 525 -25.53 5.00 -32.93
C SER A 525 -26.10 3.66 -33.43
N PHE A 526 -26.43 2.75 -32.50
CA PHE A 526 -27.08 1.49 -32.82
C PHE A 526 -28.49 1.72 -33.39
N LEU A 527 -29.29 2.61 -32.77
CA LEU A 527 -30.62 2.96 -33.25
C LEU A 527 -30.64 3.72 -34.58
N LYS A 528 -29.63 4.58 -34.85
CA LYS A 528 -29.50 5.34 -36.10
C LYS A 528 -29.07 4.50 -37.31
N ARG A 529 -28.49 3.31 -37.11
CA ARG A 529 -28.05 2.42 -38.19
C ARG A 529 -29.16 1.52 -38.74
N ARG A 530 -30.35 1.64 -38.20
CA ARG A 530 -31.58 0.98 -38.63
C ARG A 530 -32.52 1.97 -39.26
#